data_4eb0a0b8d574c052e277227179454cd8
#
_entry.id   4eb0a0b8d574c052e277227179454cd8
#
_cell.length_a   1.000
_cell.length_b   1.000
_cell.length_c   1.000
_cell.angle_alpha   90.00
_cell.angle_beta   90.00
_cell.angle_gamma   90.00
#
_symmetry.space_group_name_H-M   'P 1'
#
loop_
_entity.id
_entity.type
_entity.pdbx_description
1 polymer ?
#
loop_
_entity_poly.entity_id
_entity_poly.type
_entity_poly.pdbx_seq_one_letter_code
_entity_poly.pdbx_strand_id
1 'polypeptide(L)'
;MSNIETVKRTCPICEACCGLRVQIDRDEQKIVRIEGDPDDFRSRGYVCPKSYGMKGVYEDPERLRRPLRKKADGSWEEIGWEEALDYAGSRLREIKSTFGDHAV
;
A
#
# COMPACT_ATOMS: atom_id res chain seq x y z
N MET A 1 -19.36 14.50 16.63
CA MET A 1 -19.18 14.90 15.21
C MET A 1 -17.97 14.14 14.69
N SER A 2 -18.11 13.40 13.58
CA SER A 2 -17.00 12.62 13.00
C SER A 2 -15.88 13.57 12.55
N ASN A 3 -14.64 13.24 12.90
CA ASN A 3 -13.43 14.00 12.54
C ASN A 3 -12.99 13.62 11.11
N ILE A 4 -13.72 14.14 10.12
CA ILE A 4 -13.44 13.85 8.70
C ILE A 4 -12.43 14.84 8.16
N GLU A 5 -11.30 14.32 7.69
CA GLU A 5 -10.25 15.07 7.02
C GLU A 5 -10.21 14.70 5.53
N THR A 6 -9.98 15.70 4.67
CA THR A 6 -9.72 15.46 3.24
C THR A 6 -8.24 15.65 2.96
N VAL A 7 -7.59 14.61 2.43
CA VAL A 7 -6.18 14.63 2.04
C VAL A 7 -6.03 14.42 0.55
N LYS A 8 -5.07 15.12 -0.07
CA LYS A 8 -4.70 14.91 -1.48
C LYS A 8 -3.64 13.81 -1.56
N ARG A 9 -3.81 12.92 -2.52
CA ARG A 9 -2.91 11.78 -2.79
C ARG A 9 -2.78 11.52 -4.28
N THR A 10 -1.75 10.80 -4.66
CA THR A 10 -1.57 10.27 -6.02
C THR A 10 -2.05 8.83 -6.04
N CYS A 11 -2.80 8.45 -7.07
CA CYS A 11 -3.23 7.07 -7.26
C CYS A 11 -2.02 6.16 -7.53
N PRO A 12 -1.82 5.08 -6.76
CA PRO A 12 -0.66 4.20 -6.90
C PRO A 12 -0.88 3.02 -7.86
N ILE A 13 -2.04 2.94 -8.54
CA ILE A 13 -2.41 1.73 -9.28
C ILE A 13 -1.66 1.61 -10.61
N CYS A 14 -1.45 2.72 -11.31
CA CYS A 14 -0.80 2.72 -12.61
C CYS A 14 -0.04 4.02 -12.90
N GLU A 15 0.66 4.05 -14.01
CA GLU A 15 1.51 5.16 -14.45
C GLU A 15 0.76 6.48 -14.72
N ALA A 16 -0.57 6.43 -14.85
CA ALA A 16 -1.38 7.64 -15.00
C ALA A 16 -1.30 8.56 -13.79
N CYS A 17 -1.01 8.01 -12.60
CA CYS A 17 -0.77 8.76 -11.37
C CYS A 17 -1.85 9.84 -11.10
N CYS A 18 -3.13 9.51 -11.30
CA CYS A 18 -4.24 10.45 -11.13
C CYS A 18 -4.26 11.06 -9.73
N GLY A 19 -4.55 12.34 -9.64
CA GLY A 19 -4.76 13.03 -8.35
C GLY A 19 -6.05 12.58 -7.68
N LEU A 20 -5.96 12.31 -6.38
CA LEU A 20 -7.07 11.85 -5.55
C LEU A 20 -7.33 12.80 -4.39
N ARG A 21 -8.62 12.98 -4.06
CA ARG A 21 -9.07 13.47 -2.76
C ARG A 21 -9.59 12.28 -1.97
N VAL A 22 -8.98 12.04 -0.81
CA VAL A 22 -9.36 10.93 0.08
C VAL A 22 -9.92 11.53 1.36
N GLN A 23 -11.18 11.24 1.66
CA GLN A 23 -11.83 11.60 2.91
C GLN A 23 -11.60 10.47 3.93
N ILE A 24 -11.04 10.82 5.06
CA ILE A 24 -10.67 9.89 6.14
C ILE A 24 -11.40 10.30 7.40
N ASP A 25 -12.10 9.36 8.01
CA ASP A 25 -12.57 9.47 9.38
C ASP A 25 -11.41 9.11 10.31
N ARG A 26 -10.89 10.10 11.04
CA ARG A 26 -9.74 9.92 11.93
C ARG A 26 -10.09 9.17 13.20
N ASP A 27 -11.33 9.27 13.65
CA ASP A 27 -11.78 8.59 14.86
C ASP A 27 -12.00 7.10 14.60
N GLU A 28 -12.63 6.78 13.46
CA GLU A 28 -12.90 5.39 13.06
C GLU A 28 -11.73 4.74 12.29
N GLN A 29 -10.69 5.50 11.91
CA GLN A 29 -9.57 5.04 11.08
C GLN A 29 -10.04 4.41 9.76
N LYS A 30 -11.06 5.00 9.13
CA LYS A 30 -11.69 4.49 7.90
C LYS A 30 -11.59 5.48 6.76
N ILE A 31 -11.53 4.94 5.54
CA ILE A 31 -11.71 5.73 4.33
C ILE A 31 -13.21 5.93 4.11
N VAL A 32 -13.65 7.18 4.20
CA VAL A 32 -15.05 7.55 3.92
C VAL A 32 -15.31 7.53 2.41
N ARG A 33 -14.44 8.23 1.65
CA ARG A 33 -14.61 8.39 0.21
C ARG A 33 -13.27 8.60 -0.50
N ILE A 34 -13.20 8.11 -1.74
CA ILE A 34 -12.12 8.42 -2.69
C ILE A 34 -12.76 9.02 -3.93
N GLU A 35 -12.23 10.15 -4.40
CA GLU A 35 -12.67 10.83 -5.62
C GLU A 35 -11.48 11.47 -6.34
N GLY A 36 -11.66 11.84 -7.60
CA GLY A 36 -10.64 12.58 -8.35
C GLY A 36 -10.43 13.98 -7.81
N ASP A 37 -9.18 14.45 -7.81
CA ASP A 37 -8.86 15.82 -7.46
C ASP A 37 -9.00 16.72 -8.70
N PRO A 38 -10.00 17.65 -8.76
CA PRO A 38 -10.18 18.54 -9.90
C PRO A 38 -9.02 19.53 -10.08
N ASP A 39 -8.23 19.76 -9.01
CA ASP A 39 -7.08 20.67 -9.05
C ASP A 39 -5.80 19.97 -9.56
N ASP A 40 -5.83 18.64 -9.72
CA ASP A 40 -4.69 17.91 -10.29
C ASP A 40 -4.49 18.29 -11.76
N PHE A 41 -3.31 18.79 -12.11
CA PHE A 41 -3.03 19.34 -13.44
C PHE A 41 -3.09 18.30 -14.56
N ARG A 42 -2.88 17.02 -14.25
CA ARG A 42 -2.89 15.91 -15.21
C ARG A 42 -4.27 15.29 -15.37
N SER A 43 -4.84 14.79 -14.29
CA SER A 43 -6.10 14.03 -14.32
C SER A 43 -7.34 14.92 -14.27
N ARG A 44 -7.22 16.17 -13.78
CA ARG A 44 -8.29 17.17 -13.73
C ARG A 44 -9.62 16.63 -13.18
N GLY A 45 -9.52 15.83 -12.12
CA GLY A 45 -10.67 15.19 -11.47
C GLY A 45 -11.07 13.84 -12.05
N TYR A 46 -10.46 13.40 -13.16
CA TYR A 46 -10.74 12.07 -13.69
C TYR A 46 -10.05 10.99 -12.86
N VAL A 47 -10.77 9.92 -12.56
CA VAL A 47 -10.24 8.66 -11.99
C VAL A 47 -10.99 7.48 -12.60
N CYS A 48 -10.27 6.37 -12.81
CA CYS A 48 -10.89 5.15 -13.29
C CYS A 48 -11.59 4.38 -12.15
N PRO A 49 -12.46 3.41 -12.45
CA PRO A 49 -13.16 2.62 -11.42
C PRO A 49 -12.25 1.91 -10.42
N LYS A 50 -11.03 1.55 -10.81
CA LYS A 50 -10.05 0.90 -9.91
C LYS A 50 -9.68 1.77 -8.70
N SER A 51 -9.62 3.08 -8.86
CA SER A 51 -9.31 4.01 -7.76
C SER A 51 -10.37 3.96 -6.65
N TYR A 52 -11.64 3.83 -7.03
CA TYR A 52 -12.72 3.69 -6.05
C TYR A 52 -12.63 2.34 -5.28
N GLY A 53 -12.16 1.28 -5.96
CA GLY A 53 -11.96 -0.03 -5.36
C GLY A 53 -10.88 -0.09 -4.28
N MET A 54 -9.98 0.89 -4.22
CA MET A 54 -8.92 0.92 -3.20
C MET A 54 -9.45 1.01 -1.77
N LYS A 55 -10.64 1.59 -1.55
CA LYS A 55 -11.29 1.57 -0.24
C LYS A 55 -11.52 0.13 0.23
N GLY A 56 -12.09 -0.72 -0.63
CA GLY A 56 -12.31 -2.14 -0.32
C GLY A 56 -11.02 -2.89 -0.02
N VAL A 57 -9.96 -2.62 -0.80
CA VAL A 57 -8.61 -3.22 -0.54
C VAL A 57 -8.05 -2.77 0.81
N TYR A 58 -8.23 -1.51 1.20
CA TYR A 58 -7.74 -1.01 2.49
C TYR A 58 -8.51 -1.63 3.67
N GLU A 59 -9.82 -1.79 3.53
CA GLU A 59 -10.72 -2.26 4.58
C GLU A 59 -10.89 -3.79 4.59
N ASP A 60 -10.26 -4.50 3.65
CA ASP A 60 -10.34 -5.95 3.55
C ASP A 60 -9.85 -6.61 4.86
N PRO A 61 -10.69 -7.42 5.53
CA PRO A 61 -10.31 -8.10 6.77
C PRO A 61 -9.16 -9.11 6.58
N GLU A 62 -8.98 -9.63 5.37
CA GLU A 62 -7.89 -10.56 5.04
C GLU A 62 -6.59 -9.84 4.63
N ARG A 63 -6.61 -8.51 4.55
CA ARG A 63 -5.40 -7.73 4.24
C ARG A 63 -4.32 -7.94 5.30
N LEU A 64 -3.14 -8.36 4.87
CA LEU A 64 -1.97 -8.48 5.74
C LEU A 64 -1.63 -7.12 6.37
N ARG A 65 -1.52 -7.11 7.69
CA ARG A 65 -1.18 -5.92 8.47
C ARG A 65 0.21 -5.97 9.07
N ARG A 66 0.81 -7.15 9.05
CA ARG A 66 2.16 -7.43 9.52
C ARG A 66 2.89 -8.34 8.55
N PRO A 67 4.23 -8.30 8.53
CA PRO A 67 5.01 -9.24 7.74
C PRO A 67 4.75 -10.68 8.13
N LEU A 68 4.72 -11.56 7.15
CA LEU A 68 4.61 -13.00 7.34
C LEU A 68 5.85 -13.68 6.79
N ARG A 69 6.40 -14.63 7.54
CA ARG A 69 7.49 -15.51 7.09
C ARG A 69 6.97 -16.93 6.87
N LYS A 70 7.29 -17.50 5.72
CA LYS A 70 6.98 -18.90 5.44
C LYS A 70 7.98 -19.80 6.15
N LYS A 71 7.49 -20.76 6.93
CA LYS A 71 8.30 -21.76 7.62
C LYS A 71 8.59 -22.96 6.71
N ALA A 72 9.53 -23.81 7.15
CA ALA A 72 9.93 -25.00 6.40
C ALA A 72 8.80 -26.01 6.23
N ASP A 73 7.86 -26.06 7.16
CA ASP A 73 6.65 -26.91 7.10
C ASP A 73 5.56 -26.36 6.18
N GLY A 74 5.81 -25.20 5.54
CA GLY A 74 4.88 -24.51 4.65
C GLY A 74 3.87 -23.61 5.35
N SER A 75 3.81 -23.59 6.68
CA SER A 75 2.95 -22.67 7.44
C SER A 75 3.54 -21.25 7.44
N TRP A 76 2.70 -20.27 7.85
CA TRP A 76 3.10 -18.88 7.95
C TRP A 76 3.15 -18.46 9.42
N GLU A 77 4.12 -17.62 9.77
CA GLU A 77 4.22 -16.98 11.07
C GLU A 77 4.30 -15.47 10.92
N GLU A 78 3.67 -14.76 11.83
CA GLU A 78 3.77 -13.30 11.91
C GLU A 78 5.09 -12.92 12.56
N ILE A 79 5.83 -11.99 11.96
CA ILE A 79 7.11 -11.47 12.47
C ILE A 79 7.11 -9.96 12.57
N GLY A 80 8.03 -9.39 13.36
CA GLY A 80 8.20 -7.95 13.46
C GLY A 80 8.78 -7.32 12.19
N TRP A 81 8.57 -6.00 12.01
CA TRP A 81 9.11 -5.27 10.86
C TRP A 81 10.64 -5.27 10.82
N GLU A 82 11.31 -5.10 11.96
CA GLU A 82 12.78 -5.13 12.03
C GLU A 82 13.32 -6.48 11.56
N GLU A 83 12.79 -7.57 12.12
CA GLU A 83 13.16 -8.93 11.73
C GLU A 83 12.92 -9.19 10.23
N ALA A 84 11.77 -8.74 9.70
CA ALA A 84 11.43 -8.90 8.29
C ALA A 84 12.41 -8.16 7.37
N LEU A 85 12.76 -6.91 7.71
CA LEU A 85 13.69 -6.10 6.94
C LEU A 85 15.12 -6.64 7.00
N ASP A 86 15.58 -7.08 8.17
CA ASP A 86 16.90 -7.69 8.34
C ASP A 86 17.02 -9.01 7.57
N TYR A 87 15.99 -9.84 7.64
CA TYR A 87 15.92 -11.09 6.88
C TYR A 87 15.96 -10.82 5.36
N ALA A 88 15.08 -9.95 4.86
CA ALA A 88 15.04 -9.61 3.44
C ALA A 88 16.36 -9.00 2.95
N GLY A 89 16.90 -8.04 3.70
CA GLY A 89 18.17 -7.39 3.36
C GLY A 89 19.35 -8.36 3.36
N SER A 90 19.40 -9.29 4.31
CA SER A 90 20.44 -10.32 4.37
C SER A 90 20.36 -11.28 3.18
N ARG A 91 19.15 -11.73 2.83
CA ARG A 91 18.94 -12.60 1.66
C ARG A 91 19.32 -11.92 0.35
N LEU A 92 18.96 -10.63 0.17
CA LEU A 92 19.35 -9.87 -1.01
C LEU A 92 20.87 -9.73 -1.11
N ARG A 93 21.58 -9.44 -0.01
CA ARG A 93 23.05 -9.38 0.01
C ARG A 93 23.69 -10.73 -0.33
N GLU A 94 23.15 -11.83 0.20
CA GLU A 94 23.63 -13.18 -0.08
C GLU A 94 23.45 -13.53 -1.57
N ILE A 95 22.27 -13.26 -2.15
CA ILE A 95 22.00 -13.49 -3.58
C ILE A 95 22.98 -12.68 -4.44
N LYS A 96 23.14 -11.39 -4.13
CA LYS A 96 24.06 -10.52 -4.85
C LYS A 96 25.52 -10.99 -4.78
N SER A 97 25.98 -11.43 -3.59
CA SER A 97 27.34 -11.94 -3.43
C SER A 97 27.56 -13.27 -4.14
N THR A 98 26.54 -14.10 -4.24
CA THR A 98 26.63 -15.44 -4.85
C THR A 98 26.50 -15.40 -6.38
N PHE A 99 25.59 -14.58 -6.89
CA PHE A 99 25.18 -14.59 -8.31
C PHE A 99 25.53 -13.29 -9.06
N GLY A 100 26.11 -12.30 -8.38
CA GLY A 100 26.50 -11.01 -8.97
C GLY A 100 25.44 -9.92 -8.86
N ASP A 101 25.85 -8.69 -9.23
CA ASP A 101 25.04 -7.48 -9.05
C ASP A 101 23.71 -7.46 -9.84
N HIS A 102 23.64 -8.23 -10.92
CA HIS A 102 22.47 -8.30 -11.79
C HIS A 102 21.41 -9.34 -11.35
N ALA A 103 21.66 -10.04 -10.23
CA ALA A 103 20.72 -11.04 -9.70
C ALA A 103 19.64 -10.44 -8.78
N VAL A 104 19.72 -9.12 -8.50
CA VAL A 104 18.77 -8.38 -7.67
C VAL A 104 18.33 -7.13 -8.40
#